data_23a358b2a38d377d68347d2b8097592f
#
_entry.id   23a358b2a38d377d68347d2b8097592f
#
_cell.length_a   1.000
_cell.length_b   1.000
_cell.length_c   1.000
_cell.angle_alpha   90.00
_cell.angle_beta   90.00
_cell.angle_gamma   90.00
#
_symmetry.space_group_name_H-M   'P 1'
#
loop_
_entity.id
_entity.type
_entity.pdbx_description
1 polymer ?
#
loop_
_entity_poly.entity_id
_entity_poly.type
_entity_poly.pdbx_seq_one_letter_code
_entity_poly.pdbx_strand_id
1 'polypeptide(L)'
;MPVIYVDADACPVKAETEQLANRHQCNMVLVSNGGIRPSANPLVELVIVDAGPDEADKYIAMQVQPGDVVITSDIPLAAKVLAAGAMALRPNGDIFTPSNIGMQLANRDLLADRRAADVFMQEGGKHRGKSFSARDRSQFRNALELLLRQATSGRG
;
A
#
# COMPACT_ATOMS: atom_id res chain seq x y z
N MET A 1 2.50 -19.06 -0.24
CA MET A 1 3.28 -17.88 -0.60
C MET A 1 2.43 -16.64 -0.47
N PRO A 2 2.98 -15.56 0.11
CA PRO A 2 2.23 -14.31 0.18
C PRO A 2 2.04 -13.70 -1.20
N VAL A 3 0.95 -12.97 -1.35
CA VAL A 3 0.70 -12.17 -2.53
C VAL A 3 0.83 -10.71 -2.13
N ILE A 4 1.45 -9.91 -2.97
CA ILE A 4 1.61 -8.49 -2.71
C ILE A 4 0.58 -7.75 -3.55
N TYR A 5 -0.39 -7.12 -2.90
CA TYR A 5 -1.39 -6.30 -3.58
C TYR A 5 -0.95 -4.85 -3.53
N VAL A 6 -1.01 -4.18 -4.66
CA VAL A 6 -0.60 -2.78 -4.77
C VAL A 6 -1.79 -1.95 -5.22
N ASP A 7 -2.13 -0.94 -4.43
CA ASP A 7 -3.09 0.08 -4.82
C ASP A 7 -2.35 1.00 -5.79
N ALA A 8 -2.41 0.65 -7.07
CA ALA A 8 -1.41 1.10 -8.04
C ALA A 8 -1.57 2.54 -8.51
N ASP A 9 -2.78 3.10 -8.38
CA ASP A 9 -3.03 4.42 -8.94
C ASP A 9 -2.27 5.54 -8.25
N ALA A 10 -1.82 5.30 -7.04
CA ALA A 10 -1.07 6.32 -6.28
C ALA A 10 0.21 5.77 -5.69
N CYS A 11 0.80 4.77 -6.33
CA CYS A 11 1.97 4.11 -5.76
C CYS A 11 3.25 4.47 -6.53
N PRO A 12 4.19 5.17 -5.89
CA PRO A 12 5.45 5.52 -6.54
C PRO A 12 6.52 4.43 -6.46
N VAL A 13 6.21 3.30 -5.82
CA VAL A 13 7.21 2.25 -5.58
C VAL A 13 6.88 0.94 -6.29
N LYS A 14 6.23 1.02 -7.44
CA LYS A 14 5.90 -0.19 -8.19
C LYS A 14 7.14 -0.97 -8.60
N ALA A 15 8.17 -0.28 -9.06
CA ALA A 15 9.40 -0.95 -9.48
C ALA A 15 10.10 -1.63 -8.31
N GLU A 16 10.16 -0.97 -7.18
CA GLU A 16 10.79 -1.54 -6.00
C GLU A 16 10.03 -2.76 -5.51
N THR A 17 8.70 -2.69 -5.57
CA THR A 17 7.86 -3.82 -5.18
C THR A 17 8.12 -5.00 -6.09
N GLU A 18 8.21 -4.76 -7.39
CA GLU A 18 8.46 -5.83 -8.34
C GLU A 18 9.82 -6.48 -8.11
N GLN A 19 10.84 -5.68 -7.79
CA GLN A 19 12.15 -6.22 -7.48
C GLN A 19 12.09 -7.20 -6.31
N LEU A 20 11.36 -6.85 -5.28
CA LEU A 20 11.25 -7.72 -4.12
C LEU A 20 10.36 -8.92 -4.38
N ALA A 21 9.32 -8.74 -5.19
CA ALA A 21 8.49 -9.88 -5.59
C ALA A 21 9.35 -10.91 -6.33
N ASN A 22 10.21 -10.46 -7.23
CA ASN A 22 11.11 -11.35 -7.94
C ASN A 22 12.08 -12.05 -6.98
N ARG A 23 12.63 -11.28 -6.06
CA ARG A 23 13.60 -11.82 -5.12
C ARG A 23 12.99 -12.93 -4.27
N HIS A 24 11.76 -12.74 -3.83
CA HIS A 24 11.07 -13.69 -2.95
C HIS A 24 10.18 -14.65 -3.71
N GLN A 25 10.13 -14.54 -5.02
CA GLN A 25 9.27 -15.38 -5.87
C GLN A 25 7.82 -15.31 -5.44
N CYS A 26 7.35 -14.10 -5.20
CA CYS A 26 5.97 -13.84 -4.80
C CYS A 26 5.19 -13.24 -5.96
N ASN A 27 3.91 -13.55 -6.03
CA ASN A 27 3.03 -12.90 -6.98
C ASN A 27 2.75 -11.47 -6.53
N MET A 28 2.63 -10.58 -7.49
CA MET A 28 2.34 -9.18 -7.25
C MET A 28 1.13 -8.81 -8.09
N VAL A 29 0.13 -8.21 -7.47
CA VAL A 29 -1.10 -7.82 -8.15
C VAL A 29 -1.22 -6.31 -8.11
N LEU A 30 -1.19 -5.68 -9.29
CA LEU A 30 -1.40 -4.24 -9.42
C LEU A 30 -2.88 -4.01 -9.66
N VAL A 31 -3.52 -3.27 -8.77
CA VAL A 31 -4.94 -2.97 -8.89
C VAL A 31 -5.08 -1.50 -9.27
N SER A 32 -5.74 -1.23 -10.39
CA SER A 32 -5.75 0.10 -10.98
C SER A 32 -7.08 0.38 -11.66
N ASN A 33 -7.43 1.66 -11.78
CA ASN A 33 -8.59 2.07 -12.59
C ASN A 33 -8.25 2.09 -14.09
N GLY A 34 -6.99 1.85 -14.44
CA GLY A 34 -6.55 1.87 -15.82
C GLY A 34 -5.37 2.79 -15.99
N GLY A 35 -4.85 2.87 -17.23
CA GLY A 35 -3.74 3.77 -17.50
C GLY A 35 -2.38 3.23 -17.13
N ILE A 36 -2.30 2.00 -16.70
CA ILE A 36 -1.05 1.35 -16.35
C ILE A 36 -0.82 0.21 -17.33
N ARG A 37 0.41 0.09 -17.82
CA ARG A 37 0.75 -0.97 -18.72
C ARG A 37 0.98 -2.28 -17.99
N PRO A 38 0.52 -3.40 -18.55
CA PRO A 38 0.86 -4.70 -17.97
C PRO A 38 2.37 -4.92 -17.98
N SER A 39 2.85 -5.62 -16.98
CA SER A 39 4.25 -5.99 -16.91
C SER A 39 4.47 -7.28 -17.69
N ALA A 40 5.67 -7.42 -18.27
CA ALA A 40 6.06 -8.66 -18.93
C ALA A 40 6.45 -9.74 -17.91
N ASN A 41 6.57 -9.37 -16.64
CA ASN A 41 6.98 -10.28 -15.58
C ASN A 41 5.83 -11.23 -15.26
N PRO A 42 6.02 -12.56 -15.36
CA PRO A 42 4.94 -13.51 -15.09
C PRO A 42 4.44 -13.48 -13.64
N LEU A 43 5.23 -12.95 -12.71
CA LEU A 43 4.79 -12.82 -11.33
C LEU A 43 3.86 -11.64 -11.10
N VAL A 44 3.75 -10.72 -12.05
CA VAL A 44 2.99 -9.50 -11.91
C VAL A 44 1.70 -9.59 -12.71
N GLU A 45 0.58 -9.44 -12.02
CA GLU A 45 -0.73 -9.41 -12.63
C GLU A 45 -1.31 -8.01 -12.53
N LEU A 46 -1.92 -7.52 -13.60
CA LEU A 46 -2.61 -6.23 -13.58
C LEU A 46 -4.11 -6.49 -13.56
N VAL A 47 -4.78 -5.92 -12.58
CA VAL A 47 -6.24 -6.02 -12.46
C VAL A 47 -6.79 -4.61 -12.64
N ILE A 48 -7.63 -4.46 -13.65
CA ILE A 48 -8.29 -3.18 -13.91
C ILE A 48 -9.67 -3.23 -13.28
N VAL A 49 -9.95 -2.26 -12.42
CA VAL A 49 -11.26 -2.14 -11.79
C VAL A 49 -11.97 -0.92 -12.34
N ASP A 50 -13.28 -0.83 -12.07
CA ASP A 50 -14.07 0.30 -12.54
C ASP A 50 -13.55 1.61 -11.97
N ALA A 51 -13.74 2.68 -12.70
CA ALA A 51 -13.41 4.01 -12.20
C ALA A 51 -14.31 4.32 -11.03
N GLY A 52 -13.72 4.82 -9.97
CA GLY A 52 -14.45 5.17 -8.78
C GLY A 52 -13.52 5.18 -7.60
N PRO A 53 -13.82 5.97 -6.58
CA PRO A 53 -12.86 6.20 -5.51
C PRO A 53 -12.54 4.97 -4.67
N ASP A 54 -13.46 4.02 -4.60
CA ASP A 54 -13.26 2.89 -3.70
C ASP A 54 -13.15 1.55 -4.40
N GLU A 55 -13.08 1.53 -5.72
CA GLU A 55 -13.14 0.25 -6.44
C GLU A 55 -11.90 -0.60 -6.21
N ALA A 56 -10.72 0.02 -6.23
CA ALA A 56 -9.49 -0.72 -5.94
C ALA A 56 -9.48 -1.23 -4.51
N ASP A 57 -9.93 -0.40 -3.56
CA ASP A 57 -10.02 -0.80 -2.17
C ASP A 57 -10.91 -2.01 -1.98
N LYS A 58 -12.09 -1.98 -2.61
CA LYS A 58 -13.03 -3.09 -2.49
C LYS A 58 -12.44 -4.37 -3.04
N TYR A 59 -11.79 -4.27 -4.19
CA TYR A 59 -11.19 -5.44 -4.79
C TYR A 59 -10.15 -6.05 -3.87
N ILE A 60 -9.23 -5.22 -3.36
CA ILE A 60 -8.15 -5.70 -2.51
C ILE A 60 -8.72 -6.32 -1.23
N ALA A 61 -9.68 -5.62 -0.60
CA ALA A 61 -10.27 -6.10 0.64
C ALA A 61 -10.94 -7.46 0.46
N MET A 62 -11.50 -7.71 -0.71
CA MET A 62 -12.17 -8.98 -0.98
C MET A 62 -11.20 -10.11 -1.29
N GLN A 63 -10.03 -9.79 -1.82
CA GLN A 63 -9.09 -10.82 -2.28
C GLN A 63 -8.04 -11.19 -1.24
N VAL A 64 -7.74 -10.30 -0.32
CA VAL A 64 -6.60 -10.48 0.58
C VAL A 64 -6.82 -11.67 1.51
N GLN A 65 -5.74 -12.41 1.75
CA GLN A 65 -5.74 -13.59 2.60
C GLN A 65 -4.75 -13.37 3.74
N PRO A 66 -4.87 -14.11 4.84
CA PRO A 66 -3.87 -14.01 5.90
C PRO A 66 -2.48 -14.24 5.36
N GLY A 67 -1.54 -13.40 5.75
CA GLY A 67 -0.15 -13.49 5.31
C GLY A 67 0.17 -12.70 4.07
N ASP A 68 -0.83 -12.18 3.37
CA ASP A 68 -0.58 -11.32 2.22
C ASP A 68 -0.11 -9.95 2.66
N VAL A 69 0.45 -9.18 1.73
CA VAL A 69 0.95 -7.82 1.99
C VAL A 69 0.23 -6.86 1.05
N VAL A 70 -0.25 -5.75 1.59
CA VAL A 70 -0.93 -4.73 0.80
C VAL A 70 -0.17 -3.42 0.91
N ILE A 71 0.10 -2.79 -0.23
CA ILE A 71 0.78 -1.50 -0.28
C ILE A 71 -0.25 -0.44 -0.62
N THR A 72 -0.53 0.44 0.32
CA THR A 72 -1.54 1.47 0.18
C THR A 72 -1.29 2.62 1.16
N SER A 73 -1.76 3.79 0.79
CA SER A 73 -1.79 4.94 1.71
C SER A 73 -3.18 5.13 2.32
N ASP A 74 -4.13 4.31 1.94
CA ASP A 74 -5.51 4.43 2.39
C ASP A 74 -5.67 3.77 3.76
N ILE A 75 -5.91 4.58 4.79
CA ILE A 75 -5.97 4.08 6.16
C ILE A 75 -7.16 3.14 6.38
N PRO A 76 -8.37 3.45 5.91
CA PRO A 76 -9.48 2.50 6.06
C PRO A 76 -9.21 1.16 5.40
N LEU A 77 -8.58 1.16 4.22
CA LEU A 77 -8.22 -0.11 3.59
C LEU A 77 -7.20 -0.87 4.42
N ALA A 78 -6.20 -0.17 4.95
CA ALA A 78 -5.19 -0.80 5.80
C ALA A 78 -5.84 -1.46 7.00
N ALA A 79 -6.84 -0.80 7.60
CA ALA A 79 -7.53 -1.38 8.74
C ALA A 79 -8.25 -2.68 8.36
N LYS A 80 -8.90 -2.70 7.20
CA LYS A 80 -9.57 -3.90 6.73
C LYS A 80 -8.59 -5.03 6.47
N VAL A 81 -7.44 -4.68 5.89
CA VAL A 81 -6.40 -5.65 5.59
C VAL A 81 -5.86 -6.29 6.87
N LEU A 82 -5.60 -5.47 7.88
CA LEU A 82 -5.11 -5.98 9.15
C LEU A 82 -6.15 -6.88 9.81
N ALA A 83 -7.41 -6.51 9.72
CA ALA A 83 -8.49 -7.31 10.29
C ALA A 83 -8.58 -8.68 9.60
N ALA A 84 -8.18 -8.77 8.35
CA ALA A 84 -8.19 -10.02 7.61
C ALA A 84 -6.96 -10.89 7.88
N GLY A 85 -6.04 -10.42 8.70
CA GLY A 85 -4.83 -11.17 9.03
C GLY A 85 -3.69 -10.93 8.08
N ALA A 86 -3.81 -9.98 7.18
CA ALA A 86 -2.74 -9.62 6.26
C ALA A 86 -1.98 -8.41 6.81
N MET A 87 -0.96 -7.99 6.08
CA MET A 87 -0.10 -6.88 6.49
C MET A 87 -0.28 -5.71 5.55
N ALA A 88 -0.12 -4.50 6.05
CA ALA A 88 -0.28 -3.29 5.25
C ALA A 88 0.90 -2.36 5.45
N LEU A 89 1.27 -1.66 4.37
CA LEU A 89 2.50 -0.90 4.30
C LEU A 89 2.28 0.32 3.40
N ARG A 90 2.78 1.48 3.83
CA ARG A 90 2.76 2.67 2.99
C ARG A 90 3.93 2.68 2.03
N PRO A 91 3.80 3.40 0.92
CA PRO A 91 4.93 3.51 -0.02
C PRO A 91 6.20 4.10 0.58
N ASN A 92 6.09 4.87 1.65
CA ASN A 92 7.28 5.43 2.29
C ASN A 92 7.94 4.49 3.31
N GLY A 93 7.38 3.30 3.48
CA GLY A 93 7.94 2.32 4.40
C GLY A 93 7.28 2.24 5.76
N ASP A 94 6.31 3.11 6.04
CA ASP A 94 5.61 3.03 7.32
C ASP A 94 4.68 1.82 7.33
N ILE A 95 4.84 0.99 8.34
CA ILE A 95 4.05 -0.23 8.47
C ILE A 95 2.83 0.06 9.34
N PHE A 96 1.66 -0.33 8.84
CA PHE A 96 0.45 -0.26 9.66
C PHE A 96 0.43 -1.45 10.59
N THR A 97 0.07 -1.23 11.85
CA THR A 97 -0.04 -2.29 12.83
C THR A 97 -1.37 -2.17 13.56
N PRO A 98 -1.85 -3.26 14.16
CA PRO A 98 -3.08 -3.15 14.96
C PRO A 98 -2.96 -2.11 16.07
N SER A 99 -1.76 -1.91 16.60
CA SER A 99 -1.58 -0.95 17.69
C SER A 99 -1.60 0.49 17.22
N ASN A 100 -1.18 0.78 15.98
CA ASN A 100 -1.15 2.17 15.51
C ASN A 100 -2.30 2.54 14.60
N ILE A 101 -3.03 1.56 14.07
CA ILE A 101 -4.07 1.84 13.07
C ILE A 101 -5.24 2.62 13.67
N GLY A 102 -5.58 2.34 14.91
CA GLY A 102 -6.66 3.05 15.57
C GLY A 102 -6.37 4.53 15.71
N MET A 103 -5.14 4.86 16.08
CA MET A 103 -4.73 6.25 16.21
C MET A 103 -4.72 6.94 14.85
N GLN A 104 -4.25 6.26 13.82
CA GLN A 104 -4.23 6.83 12.49
C GLN A 104 -5.63 7.10 11.97
N LEU A 105 -6.57 6.21 12.24
CA LEU A 105 -7.97 6.43 11.87
C LEU A 105 -8.53 7.64 12.60
N ALA A 106 -8.27 7.76 13.89
CA ALA A 106 -8.76 8.89 14.68
C ALA A 106 -8.17 10.20 14.17
N ASN A 107 -6.88 10.21 13.87
CA ASN A 107 -6.23 11.41 13.34
C ASN A 107 -6.80 11.78 11.97
N ARG A 108 -7.09 10.80 11.15
CA ARG A 108 -7.67 11.04 9.84
C ARG A 108 -9.04 11.70 9.98
N ASP A 109 -9.84 11.21 10.92
CA ASP A 109 -11.18 11.78 11.14
C ASP A 109 -11.09 13.21 11.63
N LEU A 110 -10.15 13.49 12.54
CA LEU A 110 -9.95 14.85 13.01
C LEU A 110 -9.52 15.78 11.88
N LEU A 111 -8.61 15.29 11.04
CA LEU A 111 -8.16 16.09 9.91
C LEU A 111 -9.29 16.35 8.93
N ALA A 112 -10.15 15.37 8.72
CA ALA A 112 -11.28 15.55 7.84
C ALA A 112 -12.21 16.66 8.36
N ASP A 113 -12.44 16.68 9.66
CA ASP A 113 -13.31 17.69 10.26
C ASP A 113 -12.73 19.08 10.14
N ARG A 114 -11.42 19.19 10.10
CA ARG A 114 -10.73 20.47 10.05
C ARG A 114 -10.21 20.79 8.66
N ARG A 115 -10.68 20.06 7.68
CA ARG A 115 -10.15 20.17 6.32
C ARG A 115 -10.19 21.59 5.78
N ALA A 116 -11.29 22.26 5.97
CA ALA A 116 -11.44 23.61 5.43
C ALA A 116 -10.40 24.56 6.03
N ALA A 117 -10.14 24.43 7.29
CA ALA A 117 -9.17 25.29 7.95
C ALA A 117 -7.74 24.94 7.57
N ASP A 118 -7.50 23.68 7.28
CA ASP A 118 -6.14 23.20 7.06
C ASP A 118 -5.68 23.24 5.61
N VAL A 119 -6.59 23.49 4.70
CA VAL A 119 -6.28 23.44 3.28
C VAL A 119 -5.09 24.31 2.92
N PHE A 120 -5.09 25.53 3.40
CA PHE A 120 -4.01 26.45 3.08
C PHE A 120 -2.68 25.97 3.63
N MET A 121 -2.69 25.46 4.82
CA MET A 121 -1.46 24.98 5.42
C MET A 121 -0.90 23.82 4.65
N GLN A 122 -1.75 22.93 4.24
CA GLN A 122 -1.30 21.79 3.47
C GLN A 122 -0.71 22.20 2.14
N GLU A 123 -1.38 23.09 1.46
CA GLU A 123 -0.88 23.58 0.20
C GLU A 123 0.37 24.40 0.37
N GLY A 124 0.37 25.24 1.38
CA GLY A 124 1.51 26.06 1.65
C GLY A 124 2.71 25.26 2.12
N GLY A 125 2.45 24.09 2.64
CA GLY A 125 3.51 23.28 3.17
C GLY A 125 4.49 22.78 2.15
N LYS A 126 4.10 22.71 0.92
CA LYS A 126 4.98 22.28 -0.14
C LYS A 126 5.47 20.86 -0.01
N HIS A 127 5.10 20.21 1.06
CA HIS A 127 5.57 18.86 1.28
C HIS A 127 5.12 17.96 0.18
N ARG A 128 3.92 18.17 -0.22
CA ARG A 128 3.38 17.36 -1.27
C ARG A 128 4.08 17.61 -2.59
N GLY A 129 4.70 18.76 -2.69
CA GLY A 129 5.45 19.07 -3.88
C GLY A 129 6.78 18.38 -3.91
N LYS A 130 7.20 17.86 -2.79
CA LYS A 130 8.44 17.14 -2.76
C LYS A 130 8.29 15.84 -3.46
N SER A 131 9.25 15.54 -4.29
CA SER A 131 9.26 14.24 -4.90
C SER A 131 9.52 13.18 -3.85
N PHE A 132 9.12 12.00 -4.14
CA PHE A 132 9.38 10.85 -3.33
C PHE A 132 10.89 10.63 -3.30
N SER A 133 11.49 10.61 -2.13
CA SER A 133 12.94 10.65 -2.02
C SER A 133 13.56 9.26 -2.12
N ALA A 134 14.87 9.24 -2.37
CA ALA A 134 15.61 7.99 -2.35
C ALA A 134 15.55 7.34 -0.97
N ARG A 135 15.52 8.16 0.08
CA ARG A 135 15.39 7.64 1.42
C ARG A 135 14.06 6.93 1.63
N ASP A 136 12.98 7.51 1.12
CA ASP A 136 11.67 6.89 1.20
C ASP A 136 11.67 5.54 0.49
N ARG A 137 12.31 5.46 -0.66
CA ARG A 137 12.37 4.21 -1.42
C ARG A 137 13.18 3.16 -0.67
N SER A 138 14.28 3.57 -0.04
CA SER A 138 15.08 2.64 0.75
C SER A 138 14.32 2.13 1.95
N GLN A 139 13.62 3.04 2.64
CA GLN A 139 12.81 2.64 3.79
C GLN A 139 11.71 1.68 3.38
N PHE A 140 11.09 1.93 2.24
CA PHE A 140 10.06 1.05 1.72
C PHE A 140 10.63 -0.34 1.44
N ARG A 141 11.77 -0.41 0.75
CA ARG A 141 12.35 -1.72 0.44
C ARG A 141 12.70 -2.49 1.69
N ASN A 142 13.27 -1.82 2.68
CA ASN A 142 13.60 -2.48 3.93
C ASN A 142 12.36 -3.00 4.65
N ALA A 143 11.31 -2.19 4.67
CA ALA A 143 10.08 -2.58 5.35
C ALA A 143 9.40 -3.75 4.62
N LEU A 144 9.33 -3.68 3.30
CA LEU A 144 8.71 -4.75 2.54
C LEU A 144 9.49 -6.05 2.68
N GLU A 145 10.81 -5.96 2.64
CA GLU A 145 11.65 -7.12 2.86
C GLU A 145 11.35 -7.77 4.20
N LEU A 146 11.22 -6.96 5.23
CA LEU A 146 10.91 -7.45 6.57
C LEU A 146 9.56 -8.17 6.60
N LEU A 147 8.54 -7.56 6.01
CA LEU A 147 7.21 -8.15 5.99
C LEU A 147 7.18 -9.46 5.21
N LEU A 148 7.89 -9.52 4.08
CA LEU A 148 7.92 -10.74 3.29
C LEU A 148 8.63 -11.87 4.04
N ARG A 149 9.68 -11.54 4.77
CA ARG A 149 10.36 -12.54 5.58
C ARG A 149 9.46 -13.04 6.70
N GLN A 150 8.72 -12.14 7.33
CA GLN A 150 7.80 -12.53 8.38
C GLN A 150 6.71 -13.43 7.83
N ALA A 151 6.16 -13.08 6.68
CA ALA A 151 5.10 -13.87 6.07
C ALA A 151 5.57 -15.27 5.74
N THR A 152 6.80 -15.39 5.24
CA THR A 152 7.36 -16.67 4.88
C THR A 152 7.69 -17.49 6.14
N SER A 153 8.29 -16.85 7.13
CA SER A 153 8.67 -17.53 8.36
C SER A 153 7.46 -18.03 9.13
N GLY A 154 6.41 -17.22 9.13
CA GLY A 154 5.22 -17.57 9.89
C GLY A 154 4.52 -18.79 9.39
N ARG A 155 4.85 -19.24 8.21
CA ARG A 155 4.28 -20.46 7.68
C ARG A 155 5.04 -21.70 8.07
N GLY A 156 6.24 -21.46 8.41
CA GLY A 156 7.17 -22.51 8.74
C GLY A 156 6.68 -23.45 9.74
#